data_d1fda59bceae9bd602ddf748eb7fb96d
#
_entry.id   d1fda59bceae9bd602ddf748eb7fb96d
#
_cell.length_a   1.000
_cell.length_b   1.000
_cell.length_c   1.000
_cell.angle_alpha   90.00
_cell.angle_beta   90.00
_cell.angle_gamma   90.00
#
_symmetry.space_group_name_H-M   'P 1'
#
loop_
_entity.id
_entity.type
_entity.pdbx_description
1 polymer ?
#
loop_
_entity_poly.entity_id
_entity_poly.type
_entity_poly.pdbx_seq_one_letter_code
_entity_poly.pdbx_strand_id
1 'polypeptide(L)'
;MNSQKKQSRYPANCGAALLLLVLLFTAGSLLVVTGMSRAIYTDAVGYTRLADTKQNILTADSGLEDVVYRLREGMDVSDTEVLALFGAITTTTTVEVSGELEVETHATTTNRTRKRKMILTEGGVGVAFNYGIQVGEGGIAMKQSASVDGNVYSNGPLVGESGFNGLITGDAVSAGPTGHIDDVMVTGSAYAHSIEDSEVGADAYYQFIDGVTQVTGTKYPDSPDQPPGTMPISDETIDQLKADAEAGGVITCESGTYEIKDVTVTLGPKKIDCDLSISNATVTLKGPVWVAGSMSISQSSQIKLSASLGDSSGVIIADEEDNRLSSSRIELGQSGTYIGRPSDGAYIVFISRNNSAESGGSVEAISISNNNPAGDLVLYAPHGQISLANSVHLVEVTAYKISAQNSAQVIYEEGVASLLFSSGPSGGYRIESWSDET
;
A
#
# COMPACT_ATOMS: atom_id res chain seq x y z
N MET A 1 81.84 95.90 8.48
CA MET A 1 81.05 95.20 7.49
C MET A 1 80.14 94.20 8.24
N ASN A 2 78.90 94.59 8.43
CA ASN A 2 77.92 93.82 9.18
C ASN A 2 77.08 92.94 8.22
N SER A 3 77.16 91.62 8.38
CA SER A 3 76.31 90.71 7.66
C SER A 3 75.16 90.27 8.60
N GLN A 4 73.99 90.81 8.29
CA GLN A 4 72.77 90.39 8.99
C GLN A 4 72.29 89.04 8.46
N LYS A 5 72.22 88.04 9.31
CA LYS A 5 71.55 86.71 9.04
C LYS A 5 70.03 86.90 9.14
N LYS A 6 69.35 86.75 8.02
CA LYS A 6 67.87 86.64 7.94
C LYS A 6 67.40 85.33 8.52
N GLN A 7 66.78 85.34 9.67
CA GLN A 7 66.09 84.18 10.21
C GLN A 7 64.72 84.02 9.52
N SER A 8 64.56 82.97 8.80
CA SER A 8 63.27 82.55 8.24
C SER A 8 62.37 82.03 9.38
N ARG A 9 61.32 82.81 9.67
CA ARG A 9 60.23 82.35 10.57
C ARG A 9 59.31 81.49 9.77
N TYR A 10 59.33 80.15 9.98
CA TYR A 10 58.28 79.26 9.56
C TYR A 10 57.04 79.54 10.40
N PRO A 11 55.83 79.70 9.78
CA PRO A 11 54.61 79.89 10.59
C PRO A 11 54.28 78.68 11.39
N ALA A 12 54.11 78.86 12.68
CA ALA A 12 53.81 77.78 13.68
C ALA A 12 52.46 77.07 13.46
N ASN A 13 51.69 77.43 12.44
CA ASN A 13 50.36 76.93 12.21
C ASN A 13 50.27 75.69 11.25
N CYS A 14 51.35 75.27 10.61
CA CYS A 14 51.34 74.10 9.73
C CYS A 14 51.12 72.77 10.49
N GLY A 15 51.59 72.69 11.72
CA GLY A 15 51.38 71.44 12.53
C GLY A 15 49.95 71.22 12.96
N ALA A 16 49.23 72.30 13.29
CA ALA A 16 47.84 72.21 13.72
C ALA A 16 46.93 71.84 12.55
N ALA A 17 47.17 72.37 11.33
CA ALA A 17 46.40 72.02 10.13
C ALA A 17 46.62 70.53 9.74
N LEU A 18 47.84 70.03 9.84
CA LEU A 18 48.17 68.67 9.52
C LEU A 18 47.53 67.66 10.55
N LEU A 19 47.51 68.05 11.81
CA LEU A 19 46.85 67.27 12.87
C LEU A 19 45.34 67.21 12.70
N LEU A 20 44.73 68.35 12.26
CA LEU A 20 43.30 68.42 11.98
C LEU A 20 42.91 67.55 10.74
N LEU A 21 43.79 67.57 9.73
CA LEU A 21 43.60 66.77 8.51
C LEU A 21 43.72 65.29 8.81
N VAL A 22 44.66 64.82 9.66
CA VAL A 22 44.79 63.44 10.09
C VAL A 22 43.59 63.06 10.91
N LEU A 23 43.10 63.87 11.85
CA LEU A 23 41.93 63.62 12.68
C LEU A 23 40.65 63.51 11.82
N LEU A 24 40.45 64.35 10.80
CA LEU A 24 39.35 64.27 9.85
C LEU A 24 39.42 62.96 9.02
N PHE A 25 40.62 62.61 8.56
CA PHE A 25 40.82 61.38 7.79
C PHE A 25 40.58 60.12 8.61
N THR A 26 41.06 60.07 9.87
CA THR A 26 40.81 58.96 10.80
C THR A 26 39.35 58.87 11.20
N ALA A 27 38.68 59.99 11.46
CA ALA A 27 37.22 60.01 11.72
C ALA A 27 36.41 59.55 10.50
N GLY A 28 36.77 60.00 9.30
CA GLY A 28 36.13 59.55 8.08
C GLY A 28 36.35 58.07 7.81
N SER A 29 37.57 57.57 8.00
CA SER A 29 37.89 56.14 7.87
C SER A 29 37.12 55.28 8.89
N LEU A 30 37.01 55.77 10.13
CA LEU A 30 36.24 55.05 11.16
C LEU A 30 34.75 54.97 10.81
N LEU A 31 34.16 56.04 10.27
CA LEU A 31 32.76 56.05 9.81
C LEU A 31 32.52 55.06 8.67
N VAL A 32 33.44 54.99 7.69
CA VAL A 32 33.36 54.06 6.57
C VAL A 32 33.49 52.61 7.09
N VAL A 33 34.48 52.34 7.94
CA VAL A 33 34.68 50.97 8.49
C VAL A 33 33.49 50.53 9.34
N THR A 34 32.94 51.40 10.19
CA THR A 34 31.74 51.04 11.00
C THR A 34 30.51 50.88 10.14
N GLY A 35 30.33 51.66 9.08
CA GLY A 35 29.23 51.51 8.12
C GLY A 35 29.30 50.19 7.36
N MET A 36 30.47 49.84 6.83
CA MET A 36 30.69 48.55 6.13
C MET A 36 30.62 47.34 7.07
N SER A 37 31.15 47.43 8.29
CA SER A 37 31.10 46.37 9.28
C SER A 37 29.67 45.99 9.65
N ARG A 38 28.76 46.94 9.70
CA ARG A 38 27.35 46.69 10.00
C ARG A 38 26.66 45.86 8.92
N ALA A 39 26.91 46.19 7.65
CA ALA A 39 26.37 45.45 6.51
C ALA A 39 26.91 44.01 6.48
N ILE A 40 28.23 43.85 6.63
CA ILE A 40 28.90 42.54 6.64
C ILE A 40 28.41 41.67 7.81
N TYR A 41 28.22 42.27 8.99
CA TYR A 41 27.70 41.54 10.16
C TYR A 41 26.25 41.10 9.94
N THR A 42 25.39 41.96 9.37
CA THR A 42 23.98 41.60 9.07
C THR A 42 23.92 40.50 8.03
N ASP A 43 24.74 40.53 7.00
CA ASP A 43 24.82 39.53 5.97
C ASP A 43 25.33 38.18 6.56
N ALA A 44 26.40 38.20 7.36
CA ALA A 44 26.95 37.03 8.00
C ALA A 44 25.90 36.35 8.93
N VAL A 45 25.17 37.16 9.72
CA VAL A 45 24.07 36.64 10.54
C VAL A 45 22.93 36.12 9.68
N GLY A 46 22.65 36.73 8.54
CA GLY A 46 21.69 36.27 7.55
C GLY A 46 22.05 34.88 7.00
N TYR A 47 23.30 34.69 6.59
CA TYR A 47 23.80 33.43 6.06
C TYR A 47 23.77 32.30 7.11
N THR A 48 24.18 32.56 8.35
CA THR A 48 24.10 31.56 9.43
C THR A 48 22.67 31.18 9.72
N ARG A 49 21.74 32.13 9.75
CA ARG A 49 20.31 31.88 9.94
C ARG A 49 19.71 31.05 8.82
N LEU A 50 20.13 31.28 7.57
CA LEU A 50 19.66 30.49 6.43
C LEU A 50 20.22 29.07 6.48
N ALA A 51 21.49 28.92 6.85
CA ALA A 51 22.12 27.61 7.03
C ALA A 51 21.42 26.80 8.12
N ASP A 52 21.18 27.39 9.30
CA ASP A 52 20.47 26.76 10.41
C ASP A 52 19.04 26.35 10.00
N THR A 53 18.36 27.20 9.23
CA THR A 53 17.01 26.90 8.75
C THR A 53 16.99 25.72 7.80
N LYS A 54 17.90 25.68 6.82
CA LYS A 54 18.03 24.55 5.90
C LYS A 54 18.39 23.26 6.63
N GLN A 55 19.30 23.36 7.58
CA GLN A 55 19.69 22.19 8.39
C GLN A 55 18.52 21.64 9.20
N ASN A 56 17.72 22.49 9.85
CA ASN A 56 16.54 22.07 10.59
C ASN A 56 15.50 21.41 9.68
N ILE A 57 15.29 21.95 8.46
CA ILE A 57 14.38 21.34 7.49
C ILE A 57 14.87 19.94 7.13
N LEU A 58 16.13 19.79 6.73
CA LEU A 58 16.68 18.49 6.34
C LEU A 58 16.68 17.48 7.50
N THR A 59 16.93 17.94 8.73
CA THR A 59 16.90 17.05 9.89
C THR A 59 15.48 16.66 10.27
N ALA A 60 14.49 17.56 10.12
CA ALA A 60 13.08 17.24 10.29
C ALA A 60 12.60 16.22 9.23
N ASP A 61 12.96 16.44 7.97
CA ASP A 61 12.65 15.52 6.88
C ASP A 61 13.27 14.13 7.14
N SER A 62 14.53 14.09 7.60
CA SER A 62 15.17 12.81 7.96
C SER A 62 14.44 12.07 9.09
N GLY A 63 13.84 12.78 10.05
CA GLY A 63 13.02 12.16 11.09
C GLY A 63 11.71 11.57 10.54
N LEU A 64 11.07 12.25 9.59
CA LEU A 64 9.89 11.71 8.90
C LEU A 64 10.25 10.49 8.04
N GLU A 65 11.34 10.59 7.28
CA GLU A 65 11.81 9.49 6.41
C GLU A 65 12.22 8.25 7.21
N ASP A 66 12.83 8.42 8.40
CA ASP A 66 13.19 7.31 9.28
C ASP A 66 11.95 6.55 9.76
N VAL A 67 10.90 7.25 10.18
CA VAL A 67 9.63 6.62 10.56
C VAL A 67 9.00 5.88 9.38
N VAL A 68 8.95 6.50 8.20
CA VAL A 68 8.42 5.84 6.99
C VAL A 68 9.23 4.61 6.63
N TYR A 69 10.57 4.69 6.73
CA TYR A 69 11.46 3.56 6.48
C TYR A 69 11.17 2.40 7.44
N ARG A 70 11.08 2.67 8.75
CA ARG A 70 10.81 1.63 9.75
C ARG A 70 9.43 1.00 9.55
N LEU A 71 8.40 1.81 9.29
CA LEU A 71 7.06 1.30 8.99
C LEU A 71 7.05 0.41 7.75
N ARG A 72 7.83 0.75 6.72
CA ARG A 72 7.96 -0.07 5.51
C ARG A 72 8.69 -1.38 5.73
N GLU A 73 9.69 -1.38 6.61
CA GLU A 73 10.48 -2.57 6.95
C GLU A 73 9.83 -3.40 8.09
N GLY A 74 8.63 -3.03 8.53
CA GLY A 74 7.94 -3.71 9.63
C GLY A 74 8.68 -3.60 10.98
N MET A 75 9.49 -2.56 11.16
CA MET A 75 10.20 -2.29 12.41
C MET A 75 9.28 -1.55 13.38
N ASP A 76 9.49 -1.78 14.67
CA ASP A 76 8.76 -1.06 15.71
C ASP A 76 9.06 0.44 15.65
N VAL A 77 8.01 1.24 15.70
CA VAL A 77 8.04 2.71 15.79
C VAL A 77 7.49 3.10 17.15
N SER A 78 8.30 3.83 17.94
CA SER A 78 7.85 4.32 19.23
C SER A 78 7.02 5.59 19.06
N ASP A 79 6.11 5.87 20.02
CA ASP A 79 5.29 7.10 20.02
C ASP A 79 6.15 8.39 19.97
N THR A 80 7.40 8.30 20.41
CA THR A 80 8.35 9.42 20.38
C THR A 80 9.76 8.89 20.14
N GLU A 81 10.41 9.39 19.10
CA GLU A 81 11.79 9.06 18.76
C GLU A 81 12.67 10.31 18.67
N VAL A 82 13.95 10.18 19.01
CA VAL A 82 14.91 11.28 18.97
C VAL A 82 16.09 10.90 18.08
N LEU A 83 16.32 11.70 17.04
CA LEU A 83 17.42 11.54 16.12
C LEU A 83 18.33 12.76 16.16
N ALA A 84 19.64 12.56 16.31
CA ALA A 84 20.63 13.62 16.32
C ALA A 84 21.49 13.55 15.04
N LEU A 85 21.39 14.56 14.18
CA LEU A 85 22.10 14.64 12.90
C LEU A 85 22.78 16.01 12.75
N PHE A 86 24.08 16.00 12.47
CA PHE A 86 24.84 17.19 12.08
C PHE A 86 24.71 18.42 13.04
N GLY A 87 24.50 18.17 14.35
CA GLY A 87 24.36 19.25 15.34
C GLY A 87 22.94 19.81 15.49
N ALA A 88 21.96 19.22 14.82
CA ALA A 88 20.54 19.42 15.10
C ALA A 88 19.95 18.16 15.76
N ILE A 89 18.94 18.35 16.58
CA ILE A 89 18.18 17.27 17.21
C ILE A 89 16.76 17.34 16.67
N THR A 90 16.27 16.23 16.14
CA THR A 90 14.85 16.09 15.81
C THR A 90 14.16 15.16 16.80
N THR A 91 12.98 15.56 17.23
CA THR A 91 12.06 14.73 18.00
C THR A 91 10.88 14.45 17.09
N THR A 92 10.63 13.19 16.81
CA THR A 92 9.51 12.72 15.99
C THR A 92 8.47 12.13 16.93
N THR A 93 7.23 12.57 16.80
CA THR A 93 6.06 12.02 17.51
C THR A 93 5.10 11.40 16.52
N THR A 94 4.60 10.23 16.87
CA THR A 94 3.68 9.45 16.04
C THR A 94 2.39 9.26 16.81
N VAL A 95 1.27 9.68 16.23
CA VAL A 95 -0.07 9.60 16.84
C VAL A 95 -1.06 9.06 15.82
N GLU A 96 -1.81 8.05 16.21
CA GLU A 96 -2.93 7.54 15.41
C GLU A 96 -4.18 8.35 15.67
N VAL A 97 -4.77 8.94 14.61
CA VAL A 97 -5.99 9.75 14.68
C VAL A 97 -6.96 9.28 13.59
N SER A 98 -8.06 8.70 13.99
CA SER A 98 -9.15 8.28 13.08
C SER A 98 -8.71 7.34 11.94
N GLY A 99 -7.73 6.46 12.18
CA GLY A 99 -7.19 5.54 11.16
C GLY A 99 -6.10 6.15 10.27
N GLU A 100 -5.68 7.38 10.54
CA GLU A 100 -4.52 8.02 9.94
C GLU A 100 -3.38 8.09 10.95
N LEU A 101 -2.16 7.85 10.51
CA LEU A 101 -0.98 8.01 11.33
C LEU A 101 -0.38 9.40 11.09
N GLU A 102 -0.55 10.29 12.07
CA GLU A 102 0.08 11.60 12.04
C GLU A 102 1.50 11.50 12.59
N VAL A 103 2.47 11.88 11.78
CA VAL A 103 3.88 11.94 12.16
C VAL A 103 4.31 13.40 12.16
N GLU A 104 4.65 13.93 13.32
CA GLU A 104 5.13 15.31 13.50
C GLU A 104 6.59 15.29 13.94
N THR A 105 7.43 16.09 13.28
CA THR A 105 8.83 16.23 13.63
C THR A 105 9.17 17.66 14.05
N HIS A 106 9.93 17.77 15.12
CA HIS A 106 10.46 19.03 15.63
C HIS A 106 11.99 18.99 15.56
N ALA A 107 12.57 19.63 14.57
CA ALA A 107 14.02 19.78 14.49
C ALA A 107 14.47 21.10 15.10
N THR A 108 15.44 21.01 16.02
CA THR A 108 15.94 22.15 16.78
C THR A 108 17.46 22.23 16.66
N THR A 109 17.96 23.39 16.25
CA THR A 109 19.33 23.84 16.45
C THR A 109 19.38 24.85 17.60
N THR A 110 20.56 25.35 17.96
CA THR A 110 20.77 26.23 19.13
C THR A 110 19.80 27.41 19.23
N ASN A 111 19.27 27.90 18.11
CA ASN A 111 18.47 29.14 18.05
C ASN A 111 17.18 29.06 17.25
N ARG A 112 16.83 27.90 16.69
CA ARG A 112 15.66 27.77 15.82
C ARG A 112 15.06 26.37 15.88
N THR A 113 13.74 26.32 15.79
CA THR A 113 12.97 25.11 15.66
C THR A 113 12.19 25.15 14.33
N ARG A 114 12.10 24.03 13.67
CA ARG A 114 11.20 23.79 12.54
C ARG A 114 10.36 22.57 12.81
N LYS A 115 9.12 22.66 12.41
CA LYS A 115 8.13 21.59 12.51
C LYS A 115 7.75 21.14 11.11
N ARG A 116 7.67 19.84 10.95
CA ARG A 116 7.15 19.19 9.76
C ARG A 116 6.09 18.17 10.17
N LYS A 117 5.04 18.09 9.41
CA LYS A 117 3.97 17.11 9.61
C LYS A 117 3.78 16.29 8.35
N MET A 118 3.63 15.00 8.53
CA MET A 118 3.25 14.05 7.51
C MET A 118 2.00 13.31 7.98
N ILE A 119 1.04 13.17 7.12
CA ILE A 119 -0.11 12.30 7.33
C ILE A 119 0.11 11.05 6.49
N LEU A 120 0.14 9.93 7.17
CA LEU A 120 0.22 8.61 6.55
C LEU A 120 -1.15 7.96 6.73
N THR A 121 -1.78 7.63 5.64
CA THR A 121 -2.89 6.70 5.66
C THR A 121 -2.33 5.30 5.47
N GLU A 122 -2.88 4.33 6.18
CA GLU A 122 -2.58 2.94 5.84
C GLU A 122 -2.86 2.75 4.36
N GLY A 123 -1.81 2.44 3.62
CA GLY A 123 -1.86 2.37 2.17
C GLY A 123 -2.83 1.30 1.71
N GLY A 124 -3.90 1.76 1.07
CA GLY A 124 -5.04 0.95 0.72
C GLY A 124 -5.47 0.16 1.93
N VAL A 125 -6.37 0.72 2.72
CA VAL A 125 -6.93 0.12 3.92
C VAL A 125 -6.93 -1.38 3.73
N GLY A 126 -6.13 -2.09 4.50
CA GLY A 126 -6.06 -3.54 4.46
C GLY A 126 -7.35 -4.22 4.93
N VAL A 127 -8.48 -3.64 4.56
CA VAL A 127 -9.82 -4.15 4.86
C VAL A 127 -10.01 -5.52 4.22
N ALA A 128 -9.41 -5.76 3.06
CA ALA A 128 -9.47 -7.03 2.39
C ALA A 128 -8.86 -8.18 3.20
N PHE A 129 -7.75 -7.92 3.84
CA PHE A 129 -7.05 -8.96 4.61
C PHE A 129 -7.65 -9.20 5.99
N ASN A 130 -8.64 -8.42 6.39
CA ASN A 130 -9.45 -8.67 7.58
C ASN A 130 -10.72 -9.49 7.29
N TYR A 131 -10.95 -9.86 6.03
CA TYR A 131 -12.12 -10.61 5.60
C TYR A 131 -11.69 -11.85 4.81
N GLY A 132 -12.41 -12.94 4.96
CA GLY A 132 -12.19 -14.14 4.15
C GLY A 132 -12.47 -13.89 2.66
N ILE A 133 -13.42 -12.99 2.41
CA ILE A 133 -13.75 -12.51 1.05
C ILE A 133 -13.94 -11.00 1.07
N GLN A 134 -13.27 -10.29 0.13
CA GLN A 134 -13.60 -8.92 -0.21
C GLN A 134 -14.00 -8.80 -1.68
N VAL A 135 -15.09 -8.05 -1.94
CA VAL A 135 -15.65 -7.94 -3.28
C VAL A 135 -15.97 -6.50 -3.65
N GLY A 136 -15.74 -6.18 -4.91
CA GLY A 136 -16.12 -4.91 -5.52
C GLY A 136 -17.63 -4.80 -5.78
N GLU A 137 -17.97 -3.85 -6.64
CA GLU A 137 -19.38 -3.53 -6.97
C GLU A 137 -20.13 -4.69 -7.67
N GLY A 138 -19.40 -5.64 -8.26
CA GLY A 138 -19.98 -6.83 -8.89
C GLY A 138 -20.62 -7.83 -7.92
N GLY A 139 -20.32 -7.73 -6.63
CA GLY A 139 -20.90 -8.56 -5.57
C GLY A 139 -20.55 -10.04 -5.62
N ILE A 140 -21.20 -10.81 -4.74
CA ILE A 140 -21.04 -12.27 -4.62
C ILE A 140 -22.33 -12.96 -5.01
N ALA A 141 -22.20 -14.02 -5.81
CA ALA A 141 -23.25 -15.04 -6.00
C ALA A 141 -22.81 -16.35 -5.34
N MET A 142 -23.55 -16.79 -4.32
CA MET A 142 -23.31 -18.02 -3.58
C MET A 142 -24.36 -19.06 -3.95
N LYS A 143 -23.92 -20.20 -4.48
CA LYS A 143 -24.82 -21.25 -4.95
C LYS A 143 -24.44 -22.63 -4.40
N GLN A 144 -25.43 -23.51 -4.30
CA GLN A 144 -25.19 -24.92 -4.01
C GLN A 144 -24.31 -25.16 -2.78
N SER A 145 -24.68 -24.58 -1.64
CA SER A 145 -23.99 -24.73 -0.35
C SER A 145 -22.55 -24.18 -0.34
N ALA A 146 -22.28 -23.13 -1.11
CA ALA A 146 -21.02 -22.38 -0.96
C ALA A 146 -20.93 -21.76 0.44
N SER A 147 -19.72 -21.73 1.02
CA SER A 147 -19.51 -21.20 2.36
C SER A 147 -18.24 -20.34 2.46
N VAL A 148 -18.32 -19.37 3.35
CA VAL A 148 -17.18 -18.57 3.80
C VAL A 148 -17.02 -18.75 5.29
N ASP A 149 -15.87 -19.25 5.70
CA ASP A 149 -15.50 -19.35 7.11
C ASP A 149 -14.67 -18.12 7.49
N GLY A 150 -15.37 -17.08 7.90
CA GLY A 150 -14.83 -15.76 8.20
C GLY A 150 -15.80 -14.65 7.82
N ASN A 151 -15.30 -13.42 7.85
CA ASN A 151 -16.07 -12.22 7.51
C ASN A 151 -16.09 -11.97 6.01
N VAL A 152 -17.16 -11.34 5.53
CA VAL A 152 -17.34 -10.93 4.13
C VAL A 152 -17.58 -9.44 4.04
N TYR A 153 -16.84 -8.75 3.16
CA TYR A 153 -17.08 -7.36 2.82
C TYR A 153 -17.32 -7.21 1.31
N SER A 154 -18.45 -6.68 0.93
CA SER A 154 -18.82 -6.46 -0.47
C SER A 154 -19.25 -5.02 -0.70
N ASN A 155 -18.76 -4.40 -1.76
CA ASN A 155 -19.28 -3.12 -2.27
C ASN A 155 -20.54 -3.31 -3.13
N GLY A 156 -20.85 -4.55 -3.46
CA GLY A 156 -22.04 -4.95 -4.23
C GLY A 156 -22.91 -5.94 -3.45
N PRO A 157 -23.92 -6.53 -4.10
CA PRO A 157 -24.86 -7.42 -3.44
C PRO A 157 -24.22 -8.77 -3.02
N LEU A 158 -24.71 -9.31 -1.90
CA LEU A 158 -24.46 -10.68 -1.44
C LEU A 158 -25.73 -11.49 -1.73
N VAL A 159 -25.67 -12.36 -2.72
CA VAL A 159 -26.86 -13.10 -3.17
C VAL A 159 -26.63 -14.60 -3.10
N GLY A 160 -27.47 -15.28 -2.34
CA GLY A 160 -27.59 -16.73 -2.34
C GLY A 160 -28.43 -17.24 -3.50
N GLU A 161 -28.49 -18.55 -3.64
CA GLU A 161 -29.44 -19.21 -4.55
C GLU A 161 -30.65 -19.70 -3.72
N SER A 162 -31.84 -19.33 -4.13
CA SER A 162 -33.08 -19.66 -3.41
C SER A 162 -33.17 -21.15 -3.05
N GLY A 163 -33.33 -21.44 -1.76
CA GLY A 163 -33.40 -22.79 -1.19
C GLY A 163 -32.04 -23.47 -0.99
N PHE A 164 -30.90 -22.83 -1.24
CA PHE A 164 -29.56 -23.37 -1.03
C PHE A 164 -28.64 -22.38 -0.29
N ASN A 165 -29.19 -21.61 0.59
CA ASN A 165 -28.57 -20.53 1.36
C ASN A 165 -27.03 -20.61 1.43
N GLY A 166 -26.35 -19.61 0.86
CA GLY A 166 -24.93 -19.43 1.07
C GLY A 166 -24.65 -19.22 2.56
N LEU A 167 -23.60 -19.82 3.11
CA LEU A 167 -23.25 -19.70 4.52
C LEU A 167 -22.05 -18.80 4.72
N ILE A 168 -22.20 -17.79 5.59
CA ILE A 168 -21.12 -16.95 6.09
C ILE A 168 -21.03 -17.13 7.60
N THR A 169 -19.90 -17.65 8.11
CA THR A 169 -19.76 -17.94 9.56
C THR A 169 -19.36 -16.72 10.38
N GLY A 170 -18.90 -15.65 9.76
CA GLY A 170 -18.59 -14.37 10.38
C GLY A 170 -19.65 -13.31 10.12
N ASP A 171 -19.21 -12.07 10.15
CA ASP A 171 -20.03 -10.90 9.80
C ASP A 171 -20.10 -10.72 8.29
N ALA A 172 -21.24 -10.20 7.82
CA ALA A 172 -21.46 -9.90 6.42
C ALA A 172 -21.78 -8.42 6.23
N VAL A 173 -21.01 -7.75 5.37
CA VAL A 173 -21.23 -6.35 4.98
C VAL A 173 -21.50 -6.27 3.50
N SER A 174 -22.66 -5.69 3.13
CA SER A 174 -22.95 -5.23 1.77
C SER A 174 -23.06 -3.70 1.80
N ALA A 175 -22.00 -3.03 1.34
CA ALA A 175 -21.77 -1.61 1.55
C ALA A 175 -22.55 -0.72 0.58
N GLY A 176 -22.75 0.53 0.99
CA GLY A 176 -23.37 1.57 0.18
C GLY A 176 -24.90 1.51 0.11
N PRO A 177 -25.52 2.51 -0.53
CA PRO A 177 -26.97 2.65 -0.61
C PRO A 177 -27.64 1.59 -1.53
N THR A 178 -26.85 0.81 -2.25
CA THR A 178 -27.29 -0.34 -3.05
C THR A 178 -26.92 -1.67 -2.40
N GLY A 179 -26.37 -1.62 -1.17
CA GLY A 179 -26.01 -2.82 -0.41
C GLY A 179 -27.21 -3.72 -0.18
N HIS A 180 -27.07 -5.01 -0.55
CA HIS A 180 -28.17 -5.95 -0.52
C HIS A 180 -27.69 -7.33 -0.11
N ILE A 181 -28.36 -7.95 0.85
CA ILE A 181 -28.13 -9.34 1.28
C ILE A 181 -29.43 -10.11 1.04
N ASP A 182 -29.37 -11.15 0.24
CA ASP A 182 -30.53 -11.91 -0.22
C ASP A 182 -30.25 -13.41 -0.28
N ASP A 183 -31.13 -14.25 0.29
CA ASP A 183 -30.99 -15.72 0.35
C ASP A 183 -29.65 -16.19 1.02
N VAL A 184 -29.15 -15.49 2.03
CA VAL A 184 -27.87 -15.81 2.71
C VAL A 184 -28.07 -16.10 4.19
N MET A 185 -27.40 -17.13 4.69
CA MET A 185 -27.27 -17.41 6.13
C MET A 185 -25.99 -16.77 6.66
N VAL A 186 -26.10 -15.81 7.55
CA VAL A 186 -25.00 -15.13 8.24
C VAL A 186 -25.03 -15.52 9.71
N THR A 187 -23.99 -16.18 10.24
CA THR A 187 -23.98 -16.55 11.66
C THR A 187 -23.56 -15.41 12.57
N GLY A 188 -22.80 -14.44 12.06
CA GLY A 188 -22.47 -13.18 12.70
C GLY A 188 -23.53 -12.10 12.51
N SER A 189 -23.08 -10.86 12.50
CA SER A 189 -23.93 -9.69 12.24
C SER A 189 -23.98 -9.37 10.76
N ALA A 190 -25.12 -8.81 10.31
CA ALA A 190 -25.34 -8.39 8.93
C ALA A 190 -25.50 -6.87 8.83
N TYR A 191 -24.82 -6.26 7.88
CA TYR A 191 -24.84 -4.83 7.59
C TYR A 191 -25.16 -4.62 6.11
N ALA A 192 -26.32 -4.05 5.79
CA ALA A 192 -26.70 -3.74 4.41
C ALA A 192 -27.77 -2.64 4.35
N HIS A 193 -27.95 -2.05 3.18
CA HIS A 193 -29.11 -1.19 2.94
C HIS A 193 -30.41 -1.99 3.00
N SER A 194 -30.45 -3.18 2.34
CA SER A 194 -31.58 -4.11 2.44
C SER A 194 -31.13 -5.54 2.75
N ILE A 195 -31.96 -6.24 3.54
CA ILE A 195 -31.76 -7.67 3.90
C ILE A 195 -33.07 -8.38 3.63
N GLU A 196 -33.03 -9.37 2.75
CA GLU A 196 -34.22 -10.08 2.27
C GLU A 196 -33.98 -11.61 2.29
N ASP A 197 -35.03 -12.37 2.53
CA ASP A 197 -35.06 -13.85 2.53
C ASP A 197 -33.86 -14.54 3.23
N SER A 198 -33.28 -13.90 4.25
CA SER A 198 -32.00 -14.29 4.87
C SER A 198 -32.14 -14.69 6.35
N GLU A 199 -31.11 -15.36 6.88
CA GLU A 199 -31.00 -15.67 8.31
C GLU A 199 -29.77 -14.98 8.91
N VAL A 200 -29.96 -14.22 10.03
CA VAL A 200 -28.89 -13.51 10.74
C VAL A 200 -28.81 -14.03 12.17
N GLY A 201 -27.69 -14.64 12.52
CA GLY A 201 -27.44 -15.27 13.82
C GLY A 201 -27.17 -14.27 14.95
N ALA A 202 -26.63 -13.10 14.65
CA ALA A 202 -26.39 -12.02 15.60
C ALA A 202 -27.25 -10.78 15.24
N ASP A 203 -26.69 -9.60 15.20
CA ASP A 203 -27.42 -8.34 15.02
C ASP A 203 -27.57 -7.98 13.53
N ALA A 204 -28.66 -7.29 13.18
CA ALA A 204 -28.90 -6.80 11.82
C ALA A 204 -29.00 -5.27 11.79
N TYR A 205 -28.17 -4.63 10.95
CA TYR A 205 -28.10 -3.19 10.74
C TYR A 205 -28.53 -2.87 9.29
N TYR A 206 -29.66 -2.14 9.14
CA TYR A 206 -30.30 -2.01 7.82
C TYR A 206 -31.16 -0.74 7.70
N GLN A 207 -31.46 -0.36 6.44
CA GLN A 207 -32.52 0.60 6.11
C GLN A 207 -33.84 -0.14 5.83
N PHE A 208 -33.79 -1.29 5.17
CA PHE A 208 -34.93 -2.11 4.85
C PHE A 208 -34.68 -3.57 5.22
N ILE A 209 -35.68 -4.26 5.79
CA ILE A 209 -35.70 -5.70 6.03
C ILE A 209 -37.08 -6.25 5.68
N ASP A 210 -37.15 -7.35 5.00
CA ASP A 210 -38.43 -7.99 4.67
C ASP A 210 -39.04 -8.75 5.86
N GLY A 211 -40.25 -9.26 5.68
CA GLY A 211 -40.96 -10.01 6.73
C GLY A 211 -40.55 -11.48 6.88
N VAL A 212 -39.75 -11.99 5.95
CA VAL A 212 -39.31 -13.41 5.92
C VAL A 212 -37.97 -13.57 6.62
N THR A 213 -37.10 -12.58 6.52
CA THR A 213 -35.76 -12.57 7.16
C THR A 213 -35.83 -12.76 8.67
N GLN A 214 -35.08 -13.75 9.14
CA GLN A 214 -34.98 -14.11 10.56
C GLN A 214 -33.71 -13.49 11.16
N VAL A 215 -33.85 -12.83 12.31
CA VAL A 215 -32.72 -12.25 13.06
C VAL A 215 -32.80 -12.75 14.49
N THR A 216 -31.75 -13.44 14.95
CA THR A 216 -31.69 -13.99 16.30
C THR A 216 -31.34 -12.92 17.33
N GLY A 217 -30.46 -11.99 16.98
CA GLY A 217 -30.06 -10.85 17.82
C GLY A 217 -30.99 -9.65 17.71
N THR A 218 -30.42 -8.46 17.76
CA THR A 218 -31.13 -7.20 17.74
C THR A 218 -31.27 -6.66 16.33
N LYS A 219 -32.46 -6.15 15.99
CA LYS A 219 -32.72 -5.44 14.75
C LYS A 219 -32.49 -3.94 14.96
N TYR A 220 -31.60 -3.34 14.17
CA TYR A 220 -31.27 -1.92 14.17
C TYR A 220 -31.74 -1.26 12.84
N PRO A 221 -33.01 -0.87 12.75
CA PRO A 221 -33.53 -0.15 11.59
C PRO A 221 -32.93 1.27 11.50
N ASP A 222 -32.97 1.85 10.31
CA ASP A 222 -32.43 3.20 10.02
C ASP A 222 -30.92 3.34 10.33
N SER A 223 -30.19 2.23 10.35
CA SER A 223 -28.73 2.24 10.53
C SER A 223 -28.05 2.83 9.30
N PRO A 224 -27.01 3.68 9.44
CA PRO A 224 -26.28 4.20 8.27
C PRO A 224 -25.64 3.07 7.46
N ASP A 225 -25.67 3.24 6.13
CA ASP A 225 -24.99 2.32 5.23
C ASP A 225 -23.48 2.30 5.51
N GLN A 226 -22.86 1.13 5.41
CA GLN A 226 -21.41 1.02 5.54
C GLN A 226 -20.73 1.66 4.32
N PRO A 227 -19.60 2.35 4.48
CA PRO A 227 -18.88 2.94 3.36
C PRO A 227 -18.30 1.86 2.44
N PRO A 228 -18.24 2.07 1.11
CA PRO A 228 -17.54 1.14 0.23
C PRO A 228 -16.07 1.00 0.61
N GLY A 229 -15.57 -0.24 0.65
CA GLY A 229 -14.16 -0.55 0.88
C GLY A 229 -13.32 -0.39 -0.39
N THR A 230 -12.05 -0.03 -0.24
CA THR A 230 -11.09 0.01 -1.35
C THR A 230 -10.44 -1.36 -1.56
N MET A 231 -10.00 -1.66 -2.79
CA MET A 231 -9.24 -2.87 -3.07
C MET A 231 -7.86 -2.81 -2.39
N PRO A 232 -7.38 -3.91 -1.75
CA PRO A 232 -6.19 -3.87 -0.90
C PRO A 232 -4.88 -3.64 -1.64
N ILE A 233 -4.75 -4.20 -2.86
CA ILE A 233 -3.55 -4.02 -3.68
C ILE A 233 -3.91 -3.03 -4.79
N SER A 234 -3.28 -1.86 -4.79
CA SER A 234 -3.52 -0.86 -5.82
C SER A 234 -2.94 -1.26 -7.17
N ASP A 235 -3.47 -0.66 -8.24
CA ASP A 235 -2.96 -0.86 -9.60
C ASP A 235 -1.49 -0.43 -9.71
N GLU A 236 -1.08 0.63 -9.02
CA GLU A 236 0.30 1.12 -8.97
C GLU A 236 1.23 0.08 -8.31
N THR A 237 0.77 -0.60 -7.27
CA THR A 237 1.54 -1.68 -6.63
C THR A 237 1.71 -2.86 -7.59
N ILE A 238 0.67 -3.23 -8.33
CA ILE A 238 0.74 -4.29 -9.34
C ILE A 238 1.72 -3.91 -10.46
N ASP A 239 1.67 -2.67 -10.94
CA ASP A 239 2.56 -2.19 -11.98
C ASP A 239 4.03 -2.14 -11.51
N GLN A 240 4.29 -1.84 -10.23
CA GLN A 240 5.63 -1.94 -9.66
C GLN A 240 6.12 -3.39 -9.62
N LEU A 241 5.29 -4.34 -9.18
CA LEU A 241 5.64 -5.77 -9.18
C LEU A 241 5.94 -6.29 -10.60
N LYS A 242 5.22 -5.80 -11.63
CA LYS A 242 5.51 -6.11 -13.04
C LYS A 242 6.86 -5.55 -13.48
N ALA A 243 7.17 -4.29 -13.12
CA ALA A 243 8.46 -3.69 -13.41
C ALA A 243 9.62 -4.48 -12.76
N ASP A 244 9.45 -4.92 -11.52
CA ASP A 244 10.43 -5.76 -10.82
C ASP A 244 10.59 -7.13 -11.47
N ALA A 245 9.50 -7.73 -11.95
CA ALA A 245 9.54 -8.98 -12.73
C ALA A 245 10.31 -8.79 -14.04
N GLU A 246 10.04 -7.72 -14.79
CA GLU A 246 10.72 -7.42 -16.06
C GLU A 246 12.21 -7.11 -15.86
N ALA A 247 12.56 -6.40 -14.78
CA ALA A 247 13.96 -6.13 -14.42
C ALA A 247 14.78 -7.42 -14.18
N GLY A 248 14.12 -8.50 -13.74
CA GLY A 248 14.73 -9.83 -13.61
C GLY A 248 14.99 -10.53 -14.96
N GLY A 249 14.54 -9.96 -16.06
CA GLY A 249 14.72 -10.40 -17.45
C GLY A 249 13.44 -10.96 -18.08
N VAL A 250 13.44 -11.04 -19.40
CA VAL A 250 12.29 -11.43 -20.21
C VAL A 250 12.49 -12.80 -20.84
N ILE A 251 11.46 -13.63 -20.78
CA ILE A 251 11.35 -14.90 -21.52
C ILE A 251 10.44 -14.64 -22.72
N THR A 252 10.98 -14.73 -23.91
CA THR A 252 10.22 -14.64 -25.17
C THR A 252 9.85 -16.02 -25.68
N CYS A 253 8.68 -16.15 -26.29
CA CYS A 253 8.15 -17.43 -26.75
C CYS A 253 8.04 -17.48 -28.28
N GLU A 254 8.51 -18.55 -28.86
CA GLU A 254 8.39 -18.76 -30.31
C GLU A 254 6.99 -19.26 -30.74
N SER A 255 6.28 -19.93 -29.80
CA SER A 255 5.00 -20.61 -30.05
C SER A 255 3.78 -19.96 -29.39
N GLY A 256 3.90 -18.74 -28.82
CA GLY A 256 2.82 -18.07 -28.12
C GLY A 256 2.52 -18.60 -26.73
N THR A 257 3.14 -19.68 -26.29
CA THR A 257 3.01 -20.25 -24.93
C THR A 257 4.36 -20.73 -24.41
N TYR A 258 4.70 -20.35 -23.19
CA TYR A 258 5.81 -20.90 -22.46
C TYR A 258 5.34 -22.11 -21.63
N GLU A 259 5.82 -23.31 -22.02
CA GLU A 259 5.46 -24.55 -21.34
C GLU A 259 6.50 -24.97 -20.29
N ILE A 260 6.04 -25.18 -19.03
CA ILE A 260 6.80 -25.82 -17.96
C ILE A 260 6.13 -27.16 -17.70
N LYS A 261 6.73 -28.23 -18.22
CA LYS A 261 6.14 -29.56 -18.20
C LYS A 261 7.14 -30.63 -17.77
N ASP A 262 6.70 -31.53 -16.84
CA ASP A 262 7.47 -32.68 -16.37
C ASP A 262 8.86 -32.32 -15.79
N VAL A 263 9.02 -31.13 -15.23
CA VAL A 263 10.31 -30.60 -14.73
C VAL A 263 10.16 -29.92 -13.37
N THR A 264 11.32 -29.74 -12.70
CA THR A 264 11.45 -28.89 -11.53
C THR A 264 12.26 -27.65 -11.91
N VAL A 265 11.67 -26.46 -11.76
CA VAL A 265 12.31 -25.20 -12.13
C VAL A 265 12.20 -24.17 -11.01
N THR A 266 13.10 -23.19 -11.07
CA THR A 266 13.00 -21.96 -10.26
C THR A 266 12.60 -20.81 -11.17
N LEU A 267 11.59 -20.04 -10.79
CA LEU A 267 11.02 -18.94 -11.57
C LEU A 267 10.98 -17.64 -10.76
N GLY A 268 11.19 -16.53 -11.44
CA GLY A 268 11.15 -15.18 -10.87
C GLY A 268 12.47 -14.68 -10.24
N PRO A 269 12.65 -13.33 -10.18
CA PRO A 269 11.83 -12.38 -10.91
C PRO A 269 11.96 -12.53 -12.42
N LYS A 270 10.84 -12.51 -13.16
CA LYS A 270 10.81 -12.70 -14.63
C LYS A 270 9.51 -12.20 -15.26
N LYS A 271 9.64 -11.57 -16.43
CA LYS A 271 8.53 -11.39 -17.37
C LYS A 271 8.50 -12.56 -18.36
N ILE A 272 7.32 -13.11 -18.60
CA ILE A 272 7.04 -14.09 -19.65
C ILE A 272 6.17 -13.39 -20.69
N ASP A 273 6.71 -13.16 -21.88
CA ASP A 273 6.09 -12.34 -22.92
C ASP A 273 5.14 -13.16 -23.82
N CYS A 274 4.33 -14.00 -23.19
CA CYS A 274 3.33 -14.88 -23.80
C CYS A 274 2.48 -15.58 -22.72
N ASP A 275 1.61 -16.49 -23.13
CA ASP A 275 0.88 -17.36 -22.20
C ASP A 275 1.81 -18.30 -21.44
N LEU A 276 1.43 -18.68 -20.23
CA LEU A 276 2.17 -19.64 -19.41
C LEU A 276 1.33 -20.90 -19.16
N SER A 277 1.89 -22.07 -19.45
CA SER A 277 1.30 -23.36 -19.12
C SER A 277 2.21 -24.17 -18.19
N ILE A 278 1.70 -24.57 -17.03
CA ILE A 278 2.40 -25.40 -16.04
C ILE A 278 1.65 -26.72 -15.90
N SER A 279 2.33 -27.83 -16.21
CA SER A 279 1.71 -29.16 -16.12
C SER A 279 2.67 -30.21 -15.58
N ASN A 280 2.26 -30.99 -14.57
CA ASN A 280 3.06 -32.04 -13.94
C ASN A 280 4.47 -31.55 -13.53
N ALA A 281 4.58 -30.35 -13.00
CA ALA A 281 5.86 -29.69 -12.74
C ALA A 281 5.91 -29.12 -11.32
N THR A 282 7.14 -28.93 -10.82
CA THR A 282 7.39 -28.22 -9.56
C THR A 282 8.05 -26.89 -9.86
N VAL A 283 7.39 -25.79 -9.51
CA VAL A 283 7.89 -24.42 -9.69
C VAL A 283 8.23 -23.83 -8.32
N THR A 284 9.46 -23.38 -8.14
CA THR A 284 9.91 -22.65 -6.94
C THR A 284 9.99 -21.16 -7.26
N LEU A 285 9.15 -20.33 -6.63
CA LEU A 285 9.14 -18.89 -6.81
C LEU A 285 10.26 -18.23 -6.01
N LYS A 286 11.04 -17.35 -6.65
CA LYS A 286 12.11 -16.54 -6.04
C LYS A 286 11.86 -15.03 -6.09
N GLY A 287 10.81 -14.60 -6.73
CA GLY A 287 10.44 -13.20 -6.92
C GLY A 287 9.18 -13.12 -7.78
N PRO A 288 8.71 -11.91 -8.10
CA PRO A 288 7.51 -11.72 -8.89
C PRO A 288 7.65 -12.28 -10.31
N VAL A 289 6.57 -12.81 -10.84
CA VAL A 289 6.46 -13.29 -12.21
C VAL A 289 5.33 -12.54 -12.90
N TRP A 290 5.64 -11.91 -14.02
CA TRP A 290 4.64 -11.28 -14.87
C TRP A 290 4.46 -12.12 -16.15
N VAL A 291 3.26 -12.61 -16.36
CA VAL A 291 2.82 -13.28 -17.58
C VAL A 291 2.08 -12.27 -18.44
N ALA A 292 2.66 -11.84 -19.56
CA ALA A 292 2.02 -10.93 -20.52
C ALA A 292 1.04 -11.72 -21.41
N GLY A 293 0.09 -12.38 -20.79
CA GLY A 293 -0.89 -13.29 -21.38
C GLY A 293 -1.76 -13.91 -20.29
N SER A 294 -2.32 -15.08 -20.63
CA SER A 294 -3.06 -15.92 -19.70
C SER A 294 -2.20 -17.05 -19.14
N MET A 295 -2.61 -17.60 -18.00
CA MET A 295 -1.88 -18.68 -17.33
C MET A 295 -2.80 -19.87 -17.06
N SER A 296 -2.25 -21.08 -17.19
CA SER A 296 -2.91 -22.32 -16.80
C SER A 296 -1.98 -23.20 -15.94
N ILE A 297 -2.50 -23.73 -14.84
CA ILE A 297 -1.82 -24.71 -13.97
C ILE A 297 -2.67 -25.95 -13.94
N SER A 298 -2.10 -27.10 -14.31
CA SER A 298 -2.83 -28.36 -14.42
C SER A 298 -2.01 -29.55 -13.94
N GLN A 299 -2.64 -30.72 -13.80
CA GLN A 299 -2.01 -32.02 -13.55
C GLN A 299 -0.96 -31.98 -12.43
N SER A 300 -1.31 -32.33 -11.22
CA SER A 300 -0.34 -32.54 -10.10
C SER A 300 0.83 -31.56 -10.01
N SER A 301 0.64 -30.32 -10.50
CA SER A 301 1.69 -29.30 -10.47
C SER A 301 1.81 -28.73 -9.06
N GLN A 302 3.03 -28.39 -8.66
CA GLN A 302 3.31 -27.78 -7.37
C GLN A 302 3.96 -26.42 -7.53
N ILE A 303 3.39 -25.41 -6.90
CA ILE A 303 4.00 -24.08 -6.79
C ILE A 303 4.41 -23.89 -5.32
N LYS A 304 5.66 -23.51 -5.08
CA LYS A 304 6.17 -23.28 -3.73
C LYS A 304 7.08 -22.05 -3.64
N LEU A 305 7.18 -21.50 -2.44
CA LEU A 305 8.07 -20.38 -2.17
C LEU A 305 9.52 -20.83 -1.96
N SER A 306 10.46 -20.07 -2.51
CA SER A 306 11.88 -20.22 -2.20
C SER A 306 12.18 -19.76 -0.77
N ALA A 307 13.07 -20.45 -0.08
CA ALA A 307 13.55 -19.99 1.23
C ALA A 307 14.22 -18.61 1.17
N SER A 308 14.69 -18.17 0.01
CA SER A 308 15.31 -16.85 -0.18
C SER A 308 14.32 -15.68 -0.11
N LEU A 309 13.01 -15.95 -0.16
CA LEU A 309 11.98 -14.91 -0.02
C LEU A 309 11.78 -14.46 1.44
N GLY A 310 12.34 -15.18 2.44
CA GLY A 310 12.09 -14.85 3.84
C GLY A 310 10.59 -14.84 4.14
N ASP A 311 10.11 -13.78 4.73
CA ASP A 311 8.70 -13.60 5.09
C ASP A 311 7.85 -13.04 3.93
N SER A 312 8.47 -12.85 2.76
CA SER A 312 7.78 -12.31 1.60
C SER A 312 6.97 -13.36 0.84
N SER A 313 5.82 -12.94 0.35
CA SER A 313 4.93 -13.73 -0.52
C SER A 313 5.47 -13.81 -1.95
N GLY A 314 5.16 -14.90 -2.64
CA GLY A 314 5.45 -15.08 -4.04
C GLY A 314 4.27 -14.67 -4.91
N VAL A 315 4.50 -13.82 -5.92
CA VAL A 315 3.44 -13.27 -6.75
C VAL A 315 3.57 -13.73 -8.18
N ILE A 316 2.46 -14.14 -8.79
CA ILE A 316 2.33 -14.35 -10.23
C ILE A 316 1.20 -13.48 -10.75
N ILE A 317 1.51 -12.63 -11.75
CA ILE A 317 0.57 -11.66 -12.33
C ILE A 317 0.29 -12.07 -13.77
N ALA A 318 -0.97 -12.25 -14.13
CA ALA A 318 -1.42 -12.39 -15.51
C ALA A 318 -1.96 -11.03 -15.98
N ASP A 319 -1.24 -10.39 -16.91
CA ASP A 319 -1.61 -9.08 -17.44
C ASP A 319 -1.13 -8.92 -18.90
N GLU A 320 -2.02 -9.08 -19.84
CA GLU A 320 -1.87 -8.67 -21.26
C GLU A 320 -2.52 -7.29 -21.41
N GLU A 321 -1.71 -6.24 -21.32
CA GLU A 321 -2.18 -4.84 -21.18
C GLU A 321 -3.12 -4.41 -22.31
N ASP A 322 -2.87 -4.89 -23.54
CA ASP A 322 -3.65 -4.55 -24.72
C ASP A 322 -4.96 -5.37 -24.85
N ASN A 323 -5.14 -6.43 -24.04
CA ASN A 323 -6.24 -7.37 -24.20
C ASN A 323 -6.83 -7.89 -22.88
N ARG A 324 -6.96 -7.03 -21.86
CA ARG A 324 -7.50 -7.39 -20.54
C ARG A 324 -8.95 -7.90 -20.57
N LEU A 325 -9.73 -7.59 -21.60
CA LEU A 325 -11.12 -8.05 -21.71
C LEU A 325 -11.26 -9.54 -21.98
N SER A 326 -10.32 -10.15 -22.68
CA SER A 326 -10.40 -11.56 -23.07
C SER A 326 -9.20 -12.41 -22.64
N SER A 327 -8.07 -11.79 -22.31
CA SER A 327 -6.86 -12.40 -21.79
C SER A 327 -6.63 -12.07 -20.32
N SER A 328 -5.38 -12.20 -19.85
CA SER A 328 -5.00 -11.97 -18.44
C SER A 328 -5.70 -12.93 -17.47
N ARG A 329 -6.02 -14.13 -17.93
CA ARG A 329 -6.78 -15.14 -17.21
C ARG A 329 -5.83 -16.09 -16.46
N ILE A 330 -6.34 -16.63 -15.34
CA ILE A 330 -5.64 -17.66 -14.56
C ILE A 330 -6.59 -18.86 -14.41
N GLU A 331 -6.21 -20.00 -14.98
CA GLU A 331 -6.95 -21.25 -14.86
C GLU A 331 -6.23 -22.23 -13.93
N LEU A 332 -6.84 -22.52 -12.79
CA LEU A 332 -6.32 -23.50 -11.83
C LEU A 332 -7.06 -24.83 -12.02
N GLY A 333 -6.39 -25.75 -12.70
CA GLY A 333 -6.91 -27.08 -12.99
C GLY A 333 -6.76 -28.06 -11.81
N GLN A 334 -7.07 -29.33 -12.08
CA GLN A 334 -7.09 -30.38 -11.07
C GLN A 334 -5.71 -30.65 -10.44
N SER A 335 -5.70 -30.94 -9.15
CA SER A 335 -4.54 -31.46 -8.39
C SER A 335 -3.31 -30.56 -8.31
N GLY A 336 -3.48 -29.23 -8.42
CA GLY A 336 -2.43 -28.25 -8.10
C GLY A 336 -2.18 -28.20 -6.58
N THR A 337 -0.95 -28.02 -6.14
CA THR A 337 -0.58 -27.82 -4.74
C THR A 337 0.17 -26.50 -4.59
N TYR A 338 -0.25 -25.67 -3.64
CA TYR A 338 0.32 -24.36 -3.42
C TYR A 338 0.90 -24.31 -2.01
N ILE A 339 2.22 -24.14 -1.89
CA ILE A 339 2.94 -24.23 -0.62
C ILE A 339 3.57 -22.88 -0.31
N GLY A 340 2.92 -22.14 0.57
CA GLY A 340 3.43 -20.94 1.20
C GLY A 340 4.20 -21.23 2.48
N ARG A 341 4.25 -20.25 3.35
CA ARG A 341 4.75 -20.34 4.74
C ARG A 341 3.85 -19.47 5.62
N PRO A 342 2.64 -19.93 5.96
CA PRO A 342 1.68 -19.13 6.73
C PRO A 342 2.21 -18.71 8.11
N SER A 343 3.05 -19.55 8.74
CA SER A 343 3.71 -19.20 10.02
C SER A 343 4.60 -17.96 9.93
N ASP A 344 5.07 -17.64 8.74
CA ASP A 344 5.93 -16.48 8.44
C ASP A 344 5.15 -15.35 7.73
N GLY A 345 3.82 -15.50 7.56
CA GLY A 345 2.98 -14.57 6.83
C GLY A 345 3.19 -14.59 5.30
N ALA A 346 3.84 -15.61 4.76
CA ALA A 346 4.19 -15.70 3.33
C ALA A 346 3.30 -16.67 2.57
N TYR A 347 2.62 -16.16 1.55
CA TYR A 347 1.63 -16.87 0.74
C TYR A 347 1.98 -16.85 -0.74
N ILE A 348 1.31 -17.69 -1.53
CA ILE A 348 1.31 -17.61 -2.98
C ILE A 348 0.15 -16.73 -3.41
N VAL A 349 0.44 -15.66 -4.15
CA VAL A 349 -0.55 -14.69 -4.59
C VAL A 349 -0.69 -14.75 -6.11
N PHE A 350 -1.88 -15.02 -6.59
CA PHE A 350 -2.21 -14.94 -8.01
C PHE A 350 -3.02 -13.67 -8.28
N ILE A 351 -2.53 -12.84 -9.17
CA ILE A 351 -3.16 -11.59 -9.58
C ILE A 351 -3.56 -11.66 -11.04
N SER A 352 -4.84 -11.46 -11.32
CA SER A 352 -5.35 -11.30 -12.69
C SER A 352 -5.79 -9.86 -12.94
N ARG A 353 -5.32 -9.29 -14.04
CA ARG A 353 -5.74 -7.96 -14.50
C ARG A 353 -6.87 -8.02 -15.56
N ASN A 354 -7.50 -9.18 -15.75
CA ASN A 354 -8.69 -9.25 -16.59
C ASN A 354 -9.78 -8.32 -16.04
N ASN A 355 -10.37 -7.49 -16.90
CA ASN A 355 -11.36 -6.49 -16.52
C ASN A 355 -12.73 -6.70 -17.22
N SER A 356 -13.00 -7.91 -17.68
CA SER A 356 -14.26 -8.25 -18.34
C SER A 356 -15.47 -8.01 -17.44
N ALA A 357 -15.40 -8.42 -16.18
CA ALA A 357 -16.53 -8.31 -15.27
C ALA A 357 -16.90 -6.86 -14.95
N GLU A 358 -15.93 -6.00 -14.70
CA GLU A 358 -16.15 -4.57 -14.47
C GLU A 358 -16.75 -3.89 -15.73
N SER A 359 -16.35 -4.36 -16.90
CA SER A 359 -16.89 -3.89 -18.20
C SER A 359 -18.24 -4.52 -18.59
N GLY A 360 -18.87 -5.30 -17.69
CA GLY A 360 -20.16 -5.98 -17.94
C GLY A 360 -20.05 -7.26 -18.75
N GLY A 361 -18.86 -7.78 -19.00
CA GLY A 361 -18.63 -9.04 -19.69
C GLY A 361 -18.67 -10.25 -18.73
N SER A 362 -18.43 -11.45 -19.27
CA SER A 362 -18.55 -12.73 -18.57
C SER A 362 -17.26 -13.56 -18.59
N VAL A 363 -16.14 -13.01 -19.06
CA VAL A 363 -14.86 -13.72 -19.04
C VAL A 363 -14.34 -13.79 -17.60
N GLU A 364 -14.04 -15.00 -17.16
CA GLU A 364 -13.52 -15.24 -15.82
C GLU A 364 -12.03 -14.85 -15.76
N ALA A 365 -11.70 -13.99 -14.80
CA ALA A 365 -10.33 -13.59 -14.54
C ALA A 365 -9.52 -14.71 -13.88
N ILE A 366 -10.12 -15.36 -12.87
CA ILE A 366 -9.54 -16.55 -12.25
C ILE A 366 -10.64 -17.61 -12.17
N SER A 367 -10.35 -18.81 -12.66
CA SER A 367 -11.25 -19.94 -12.56
C SER A 367 -10.59 -21.15 -11.91
N ILE A 368 -11.29 -21.78 -10.99
CA ILE A 368 -10.86 -23.01 -10.33
C ILE A 368 -11.81 -24.11 -10.72
N SER A 369 -11.31 -25.11 -11.44
CA SER A 369 -12.08 -26.27 -11.88
C SER A 369 -11.77 -27.53 -11.10
N ASN A 370 -12.80 -28.13 -10.52
CA ASN A 370 -12.87 -29.48 -9.95
C ASN A 370 -11.80 -29.94 -8.94
N ASN A 371 -12.24 -30.19 -7.71
CA ASN A 371 -11.59 -30.97 -6.63
C ASN A 371 -10.16 -30.52 -6.31
N ASN A 372 -9.98 -29.24 -6.13
CA ASN A 372 -8.68 -28.70 -5.73
C ASN A 372 -8.75 -27.18 -5.54
N PRO A 373 -7.79 -26.56 -5.07
CA PRO A 373 -6.62 -26.93 -4.30
C PRO A 373 -6.76 -26.56 -2.84
N ALA A 374 -6.18 -27.36 -2.00
CA ALA A 374 -5.83 -26.92 -0.67
C ALA A 374 -4.44 -26.28 -0.75
N GLY A 375 -4.24 -25.14 -0.16
CA GLY A 375 -2.93 -24.53 -0.10
C GLY A 375 -2.95 -23.09 0.39
N ASP A 376 -1.77 -22.59 0.65
CA ASP A 376 -1.52 -21.24 1.14
C ASP A 376 -1.64 -20.23 -0.02
N LEU A 377 -2.86 -20.09 -0.56
CA LEU A 377 -3.16 -19.38 -1.81
C LEU A 377 -4.12 -18.21 -1.59
N VAL A 378 -3.70 -17.04 -2.09
CA VAL A 378 -4.48 -15.81 -2.17
C VAL A 378 -4.80 -15.53 -3.62
N LEU A 379 -6.07 -15.25 -3.92
CA LEU A 379 -6.55 -14.91 -5.26
C LEU A 379 -6.99 -13.45 -5.33
N TYR A 380 -6.49 -12.72 -6.32
CA TYR A 380 -6.75 -11.31 -6.49
C TYR A 380 -7.11 -10.93 -7.93
N ALA A 381 -8.30 -10.39 -8.15
CA ALA A 381 -8.76 -9.92 -9.45
C ALA A 381 -9.59 -8.63 -9.32
N PRO A 382 -8.96 -7.46 -9.12
CA PRO A 382 -9.64 -6.23 -8.71
C PRO A 382 -10.69 -5.74 -9.73
N HIS A 383 -10.57 -6.11 -10.99
CA HIS A 383 -11.47 -5.72 -12.09
C HIS A 383 -12.23 -6.90 -12.69
N GLY A 384 -11.89 -8.12 -12.27
CA GLY A 384 -12.35 -9.35 -12.87
C GLY A 384 -13.31 -10.17 -12.01
N GLN A 385 -13.82 -11.25 -12.61
CA GLN A 385 -14.61 -12.24 -11.88
C GLN A 385 -13.73 -13.42 -11.47
N ILE A 386 -13.83 -13.83 -10.20
CA ILE A 386 -13.29 -15.11 -9.71
C ILE A 386 -14.43 -16.11 -9.60
N SER A 387 -14.25 -17.28 -10.22
CA SER A 387 -15.20 -18.38 -10.18
C SER A 387 -14.61 -19.55 -9.36
N LEU A 388 -15.26 -19.82 -8.24
CA LEU A 388 -14.92 -20.89 -7.30
C LEU A 388 -15.92 -22.03 -7.48
N ALA A 389 -15.42 -23.22 -7.80
CA ALA A 389 -16.27 -24.40 -7.95
C ALA A 389 -15.68 -25.62 -7.23
N ASN A 390 -16.53 -26.44 -6.66
CA ASN A 390 -16.21 -27.78 -6.13
C ASN A 390 -15.17 -27.82 -5.01
N SER A 391 -15.60 -27.63 -3.77
CA SER A 391 -14.81 -27.88 -2.55
C SER A 391 -13.39 -27.27 -2.57
N VAL A 392 -13.31 -26.01 -2.98
CA VAL A 392 -12.07 -25.26 -2.99
C VAL A 392 -11.80 -24.72 -1.59
N HIS A 393 -10.60 -24.96 -1.08
CA HIS A 393 -10.12 -24.43 0.19
C HIS A 393 -9.07 -23.37 -0.07
N LEU A 394 -9.38 -22.11 0.21
CA LEU A 394 -8.53 -20.94 -0.04
C LEU A 394 -8.41 -20.09 1.21
N VAL A 395 -7.29 -19.42 1.35
CA VAL A 395 -7.02 -18.53 2.48
C VAL A 395 -7.75 -17.21 2.33
N GLU A 396 -7.76 -16.64 1.13
CA GLU A 396 -8.42 -15.37 0.84
C GLU A 396 -8.75 -15.22 -0.64
N VAL A 397 -9.85 -14.51 -0.93
CA VAL A 397 -10.29 -14.20 -2.27
C VAL A 397 -10.77 -12.74 -2.35
N THR A 398 -10.12 -11.95 -3.18
CA THR A 398 -10.52 -10.58 -3.48
C THR A 398 -10.76 -10.39 -4.98
N ALA A 399 -11.93 -9.89 -5.38
CA ALA A 399 -12.27 -9.67 -6.78
C ALA A 399 -13.29 -8.55 -6.97
N TYR A 400 -13.42 -8.03 -8.20
CA TYR A 400 -14.55 -7.17 -8.55
C TYR A 400 -15.88 -7.91 -8.37
N LYS A 401 -15.93 -9.19 -8.78
CA LYS A 401 -17.09 -10.08 -8.67
C LYS A 401 -16.67 -11.51 -8.31
N ILE A 402 -17.43 -12.17 -7.45
CA ILE A 402 -17.19 -13.57 -7.10
C ILE A 402 -18.43 -14.41 -7.39
N SER A 403 -18.21 -15.60 -7.98
CA SER A 403 -19.20 -16.66 -8.11
C SER A 403 -18.70 -17.91 -7.37
N ALA A 404 -19.33 -18.27 -6.28
CA ALA A 404 -19.01 -19.46 -5.50
C ALA A 404 -20.12 -20.49 -5.67
N GLN A 405 -19.78 -21.73 -6.02
CA GLN A 405 -20.75 -22.79 -6.29
C GLN A 405 -20.23 -24.19 -5.91
N ASN A 406 -21.13 -25.17 -5.84
CA ASN A 406 -20.77 -26.57 -5.62
C ASN A 406 -19.93 -26.81 -4.37
N SER A 407 -20.37 -26.29 -3.21
CA SER A 407 -19.66 -26.41 -1.93
C SER A 407 -18.25 -25.80 -1.92
N ALA A 408 -18.02 -24.74 -2.71
CA ALA A 408 -16.80 -23.94 -2.60
C ALA A 408 -16.70 -23.40 -1.16
N GLN A 409 -15.51 -23.52 -0.56
CA GLN A 409 -15.24 -23.06 0.78
C GLN A 409 -14.02 -22.16 0.79
N VAL A 410 -14.18 -20.96 1.35
CA VAL A 410 -13.06 -20.04 1.64
C VAL A 410 -12.88 -20.02 3.15
N ILE A 411 -11.66 -20.26 3.61
CA ILE A 411 -11.32 -20.22 5.04
C ILE A 411 -10.30 -19.12 5.25
N TYR A 412 -10.70 -18.09 5.97
CA TYR A 412 -9.82 -17.00 6.32
C TYR A 412 -8.84 -17.41 7.43
N GLU A 413 -7.55 -17.20 7.23
CA GLU A 413 -6.52 -17.38 8.24
C GLU A 413 -6.04 -16.01 8.76
N GLU A 414 -6.02 -15.88 10.09
CA GLU A 414 -5.40 -14.71 10.74
C GLU A 414 -3.91 -14.65 10.40
N GLY A 415 -3.44 -13.65 9.74
CA GLY A 415 -2.04 -13.52 9.29
C GLY A 415 -1.92 -13.06 7.86
N VAL A 416 -2.97 -13.20 7.06
CA VAL A 416 -3.03 -12.64 5.70
C VAL A 416 -3.06 -11.10 5.75
N ALA A 417 -3.48 -10.52 6.86
CA ALA A 417 -3.49 -9.07 7.09
C ALA A 417 -2.12 -8.36 6.92
N SER A 418 -1.02 -9.11 6.86
CA SER A 418 0.33 -8.57 6.75
C SER A 418 1.13 -9.10 5.55
N LEU A 419 0.47 -9.27 4.38
CA LEU A 419 1.17 -9.70 3.17
C LEU A 419 2.33 -8.76 2.82
N LEU A 420 3.56 -9.30 2.81
CA LEU A 420 4.75 -8.63 2.32
C LEU A 420 5.08 -9.16 0.92
N PHE A 421 5.42 -8.26 0.00
CA PHE A 421 5.94 -8.62 -1.32
C PHE A 421 7.45 -8.39 -1.37
N SER A 422 8.19 -9.30 -2.01
CA SER A 422 9.67 -9.28 -2.06
C SER A 422 10.26 -8.10 -2.83
N SER A 423 9.47 -7.44 -3.62
CA SER A 423 9.84 -6.25 -4.37
C SER A 423 8.55 -5.47 -4.66
N GLY A 424 8.45 -4.36 -4.08
CA GLY A 424 7.29 -3.50 -4.13
C GLY A 424 7.18 -2.75 -2.81
N PRO A 425 6.51 -1.62 -2.77
CA PRO A 425 6.27 -0.97 -1.51
C PRO A 425 5.54 -1.97 -0.62
N SER A 426 6.23 -2.46 0.42
CA SER A 426 5.58 -3.19 1.51
C SER A 426 4.28 -2.48 1.83
N GLY A 427 3.18 -3.20 1.92
CA GLY A 427 1.86 -2.70 2.26
C GLY A 427 1.95 -1.85 3.53
N GLY A 428 2.41 -0.68 3.37
CA GLY A 428 2.77 0.25 4.42
C GLY A 428 1.98 1.52 4.16
N TYR A 429 2.20 2.46 4.94
CA TYR A 429 1.56 3.75 4.92
C TYR A 429 1.81 4.51 3.60
N ARG A 430 0.73 5.02 3.00
CA ARG A 430 0.79 5.98 1.91
C ARG A 430 0.94 7.38 2.51
N ILE A 431 1.86 8.16 1.97
CA ILE A 431 1.95 9.59 2.32
C ILE A 431 0.78 10.32 1.64
N GLU A 432 -0.18 10.78 2.43
CA GLU A 432 -1.31 11.54 1.93
C GLU A 432 -0.99 13.04 1.85
N SER A 433 -0.27 13.53 2.83
CA SER A 433 0.17 14.92 2.84
C SER A 433 1.52 15.10 3.54
N TRP A 434 2.27 16.10 3.08
CA TRP A 434 3.54 16.53 3.66
C TRP A 434 3.53 18.05 3.74
N SER A 435 3.59 18.61 4.93
CA SER A 435 3.43 20.05 5.14
C SER A 435 4.46 20.63 6.10
N ASP A 436 4.77 21.92 5.91
CA ASP A 436 5.47 22.74 6.90
C ASP A 436 4.45 23.28 7.90
N GLU A 437 4.67 23.06 9.18
CA GLU A 437 3.99 23.77 10.25
C GLU A 437 4.86 24.94 10.73
N THR A 438 4.33 26.16 10.60
CA THR A 438 5.02 27.41 10.99
C THR A 438 4.88 27.70 12.49
#